data_204361e2ea2370a3d22a6d0273872376
#
_entry.id   204361e2ea2370a3d22a6d0273872376
#
_cell.length_a   1.000
_cell.length_b   1.000
_cell.length_c   1.000
_cell.angle_alpha   90.00
_cell.angle_beta   90.00
_cell.angle_gamma   90.00
#
_symmetry.space_group_name_H-M   'P 1'
#
loop_
_entity.id
_entity.type
_entity.pdbx_description
1 polymer ?
#
loop_
_entity_poly.entity_id
_entity_poly.type
_entity_poly.pdbx_seq_one_letter_code
_entity_poly.pdbx_strand_id
1 'polypeptide(L)'
;CRALPGKGPMLHNHDTNETFVAMTGTWRASWQNEKGKLEHVDLRPLDLVSFPPGASRRFMNVTRGPKNRYSILMFVIGGNAPSAEFTAESMHRLERAGVWPPRRGRR
;
A
#
# COMPACT_ATOMS: atom_id res chain seq x y z
N CYS A 1 7.57 -2.58 5.31
CA CYS A 1 6.53 -1.65 5.80
C CYS A 1 6.02 -2.12 7.14
N ARG A 2 5.84 -1.20 8.07
CA ARG A 2 5.08 -1.44 9.28
C ARG A 2 4.03 -0.35 9.46
N ALA A 3 2.87 -0.72 9.96
CA ALA A 3 1.79 0.24 10.16
C ALA A 3 0.90 -0.16 11.34
N LEU A 4 0.26 0.83 11.93
CA LEU A 4 -0.79 0.62 12.91
C LEU A 4 -2.08 0.17 12.25
N PRO A 5 -3.02 -0.47 13.00
CA PRO A 5 -4.32 -0.83 12.46
C PRO A 5 -5.03 0.36 11.80
N GLY A 6 -5.60 0.11 10.63
CA GLY A 6 -6.25 1.13 9.80
C GLY A 6 -5.31 1.94 8.91
N LYS A 7 -4.02 1.69 8.95
CA LYS A 7 -2.98 2.40 8.18
C LYS A 7 -2.34 1.48 7.15
N GLY A 8 -1.70 2.07 6.16
CA GLY A 8 -0.95 1.38 5.12
C GLY A 8 -0.80 2.25 3.87
N PRO A 9 -0.04 1.75 2.87
CA PRO A 9 0.15 2.45 1.60
C PRO A 9 -1.17 2.69 0.87
N MET A 10 -1.36 3.92 0.38
CA MET A 10 -2.54 4.29 -0.40
C MET A 10 -2.48 3.71 -1.82
N LEU A 11 -3.61 3.81 -2.52
CA LEU A 11 -3.74 3.30 -3.88
C LEU A 11 -2.71 3.93 -4.82
N HIS A 12 -1.87 3.10 -5.41
CA HIS A 12 -0.79 3.48 -6.32
C HIS A 12 -0.46 2.31 -7.23
N ASN A 13 0.35 2.57 -8.24
CA ASN A 13 0.91 1.51 -9.09
C ASN A 13 2.44 1.61 -9.15
N HIS A 14 3.05 0.57 -9.67
CA HIS A 14 4.47 0.51 -9.98
C HIS A 14 4.68 0.06 -11.42
N ASP A 15 5.80 0.42 -12.01
CA ASP A 15 6.21 0.02 -13.35
C ASP A 15 6.86 -1.37 -13.39
N THR A 16 7.04 -1.99 -12.24
CA THR A 16 7.60 -3.35 -12.10
C THR A 16 6.70 -4.22 -11.24
N ASN A 17 7.03 -5.50 -11.20
CA ASN A 17 6.35 -6.49 -10.38
C ASN A 17 6.62 -6.24 -8.90
N GLU A 18 5.61 -6.42 -8.07
CA GLU A 18 5.75 -6.30 -6.62
C GLU A 18 5.04 -7.45 -5.92
N THR A 19 5.74 -8.10 -4.99
CA THR A 19 5.24 -9.22 -4.21
C THR A 19 5.21 -8.85 -2.74
N PHE A 20 4.12 -9.17 -2.06
CA PHE A 20 3.91 -8.88 -0.65
C PHE A 20 3.71 -10.16 0.14
N VAL A 21 4.29 -10.18 1.34
CA VAL A 21 4.08 -11.24 2.32
C VAL A 21 3.70 -10.59 3.65
N ALA A 22 2.54 -10.96 4.20
CA ALA A 22 2.20 -10.56 5.55
C ALA A 22 3.11 -11.28 6.53
N MET A 23 3.89 -10.55 7.32
CA MET A 23 4.79 -11.13 8.31
C MET A 23 4.10 -11.24 9.66
N THR A 24 3.46 -10.18 10.10
CA THR A 24 2.66 -10.16 11.33
C THR A 24 1.33 -9.45 11.07
N GLY A 25 0.29 -9.84 11.82
CA GLY A 25 -1.04 -9.27 11.70
C GLY A 25 -1.79 -9.71 10.44
N THR A 26 -2.93 -9.09 10.20
CA THR A 26 -3.77 -9.33 9.02
C THR A 26 -3.75 -8.08 8.15
N TRP A 27 -3.47 -8.27 6.86
CA TRP A 27 -3.34 -7.19 5.90
C TRP A 27 -4.36 -7.33 4.79
N ARG A 28 -5.07 -6.25 4.49
CA ARG A 28 -5.97 -6.20 3.33
C ARG A 28 -5.25 -5.64 2.14
N ALA A 29 -5.05 -6.48 1.14
CA ALA A 29 -4.59 -6.08 -0.18
C ALA A 29 -5.80 -5.77 -1.06
N SER A 30 -5.88 -4.57 -1.60
CA SER A 30 -6.95 -4.14 -2.50
C SER A 30 -6.37 -3.70 -3.83
N TRP A 31 -7.13 -3.90 -4.89
CA TRP A 31 -6.75 -3.49 -6.25
C TRP A 31 -7.96 -3.02 -7.02
N GLN A 32 -7.73 -2.22 -8.06
CA GLN A 32 -8.76 -1.85 -9.00
C GLN A 32 -8.88 -2.90 -10.11
N ASN A 33 -10.09 -3.38 -10.34
CA ASN A 33 -10.37 -4.25 -11.47
C ASN A 33 -10.56 -3.42 -12.77
N GLU A 34 -10.84 -4.10 -13.89
CA GLU A 34 -11.03 -3.48 -15.19
C GLU A 34 -12.15 -2.43 -15.22
N LYS A 35 -13.12 -2.54 -14.32
CA LYS A 35 -14.24 -1.59 -14.18
C LYS A 35 -13.94 -0.45 -13.23
N GLY A 36 -12.69 -0.37 -12.69
CA GLY A 36 -12.30 0.62 -11.71
C GLY A 36 -12.82 0.38 -10.30
N LYS A 37 -13.46 -0.75 -10.04
CA LYS A 37 -13.93 -1.13 -8.70
C LYS A 37 -12.82 -1.78 -7.91
N LEU A 38 -12.83 -1.54 -6.59
CA LEU A 38 -11.90 -2.18 -5.67
C LEU A 38 -12.36 -3.60 -5.33
N GLU A 39 -11.45 -4.53 -5.50
CA GLU A 39 -11.53 -5.88 -4.96
C GLU A 39 -10.45 -6.05 -3.90
N HIS A 40 -10.59 -7.02 -3.01
CA HIS A 40 -9.60 -7.24 -1.97
C HIS A 40 -9.49 -8.70 -1.55
N VAL A 41 -8.38 -8.99 -0.89
CA VAL A 41 -8.13 -10.23 -0.18
C VAL A 41 -7.44 -9.88 1.15
N ASP A 42 -7.77 -10.62 2.20
CA ASP A 42 -7.09 -10.47 3.48
C ASP A 42 -5.99 -11.52 3.60
N LEU A 43 -4.79 -11.04 3.89
CA LEU A 43 -3.59 -11.85 4.06
C LEU A 43 -3.34 -12.07 5.54
N ARG A 44 -3.17 -13.34 5.92
CA ARG A 44 -2.68 -13.75 7.24
C ARG A 44 -1.15 -13.91 7.20
N PRO A 45 -0.49 -14.05 8.35
CA PRO A 45 0.95 -14.26 8.36
C PRO A 45 1.38 -15.39 7.41
N LEU A 46 2.39 -15.11 6.60
CA LEU A 46 2.98 -15.95 5.55
C LEU A 46 2.13 -16.10 4.27
N ASP A 47 0.95 -15.53 4.20
CA ASP A 47 0.24 -15.41 2.93
C ASP A 47 0.95 -14.43 2.01
N LEU A 48 0.91 -14.72 0.71
CA LEU A 48 1.62 -13.98 -0.32
C LEU A 48 0.65 -13.52 -1.41
N VAL A 49 0.82 -12.29 -1.89
CA VAL A 49 0.16 -11.76 -3.08
C VAL A 49 1.16 -11.06 -3.97
N SER A 50 1.02 -11.21 -5.28
CA SER A 50 1.89 -10.56 -6.26
C SER A 50 1.05 -9.72 -7.23
N PHE A 51 1.54 -8.53 -7.54
CA PHE A 51 0.90 -7.62 -8.48
C PHE A 51 1.77 -7.39 -9.71
N PRO A 52 1.19 -7.49 -10.92
CA PRO A 52 1.91 -7.16 -12.13
C PRO A 52 2.13 -5.64 -12.26
N PRO A 53 3.05 -5.22 -13.16
CA PRO A 53 3.22 -3.82 -13.47
C PRO A 53 1.90 -3.13 -13.84
N GLY A 54 1.71 -1.92 -13.39
CA GLY A 54 0.55 -1.08 -13.73
C GLY A 54 -0.72 -1.35 -12.91
N ALA A 55 -0.82 -2.46 -12.19
CA ALA A 55 -1.99 -2.73 -11.34
C ALA A 55 -2.02 -1.76 -10.16
N SER A 56 -3.09 -0.96 -10.06
CA SER A 56 -3.29 -0.07 -8.92
C SER A 56 -3.65 -0.87 -7.68
N ARG A 57 -2.91 -0.68 -6.61
CA ARG A 57 -3.02 -1.47 -5.37
C ARG A 57 -2.92 -0.60 -4.13
N ARG A 58 -3.49 -1.11 -3.05
CA ARG A 58 -3.47 -0.50 -1.73
C ARG A 58 -3.35 -1.59 -0.67
N PHE A 59 -2.70 -1.27 0.44
CA PHE A 59 -2.59 -2.18 1.59
C PHE A 59 -3.05 -1.47 2.85
N MET A 60 -3.75 -2.20 3.70
CA MET A 60 -4.19 -1.70 4.98
C MET A 60 -4.00 -2.78 6.05
N ASN A 61 -3.42 -2.39 7.17
CA ASN A 61 -3.40 -3.23 8.35
C ASN A 61 -4.82 -3.31 8.91
N VAL A 62 -5.43 -4.49 8.84
CA VAL A 62 -6.78 -4.75 9.36
C VAL A 62 -6.75 -5.66 10.58
N THR A 63 -5.62 -5.77 11.23
CA THR A 63 -5.42 -6.57 12.42
C THR A 63 -6.39 -6.14 13.52
N ARG A 64 -7.08 -7.10 14.11
CA ARG A 64 -7.92 -6.88 15.28
C ARG A 64 -7.04 -6.87 16.53
N GLY A 65 -7.41 -6.06 17.51
CA GLY A 65 -6.71 -5.98 18.79
C GLY A 65 -6.24 -4.56 19.13
N PRO A 66 -5.17 -4.41 19.92
CA PRO A 66 -4.70 -3.10 20.36
C PRO A 66 -4.35 -2.17 19.20
N LYS A 67 -4.87 -0.94 19.22
CA LYS A 67 -4.66 0.05 18.17
C LYS A 67 -3.26 0.63 18.12
N ASN A 68 -2.46 0.39 19.15
CA ASN A 68 -1.07 0.85 19.24
C ASN A 68 -0.04 -0.21 18.86
N ARG A 69 -0.48 -1.37 18.36
CA ARG A 69 0.41 -2.45 17.94
C ARG A 69 0.66 -2.37 16.44
N TYR A 70 1.94 -2.28 16.07
CA TYR A 70 2.37 -2.36 14.67
C TYR A 70 2.29 -3.77 14.13
N SER A 71 1.95 -3.91 12.85
CA SER A 71 2.11 -5.12 12.08
C SER A 71 3.09 -4.88 10.93
N ILE A 72 3.72 -5.95 10.44
CA ILE A 72 4.77 -5.89 9.44
C ILE A 72 4.30 -6.54 8.14
N LEU A 73 4.45 -5.81 7.05
CA LEU A 73 4.26 -6.29 5.68
C LEU A 73 5.60 -6.23 4.95
N MET A 74 6.10 -7.37 4.50
CA MET A 74 7.30 -7.43 3.67
C MET A 74 6.92 -7.26 2.21
N PHE A 75 7.74 -6.55 1.44
CA PHE A 75 7.54 -6.44 0.00
C PHE A 75 8.86 -6.56 -0.75
N VAL A 76 8.78 -7.09 -1.95
CA VAL A 76 9.89 -7.20 -2.89
C VAL A 76 9.43 -6.59 -4.20
N ILE A 77 10.13 -5.54 -4.63
CA ILE A 77 9.89 -4.83 -5.89
C ILE A 77 10.98 -5.21 -6.88
N GLY A 78 10.58 -5.53 -8.11
CA GLY A 78 11.53 -5.79 -9.19
C GLY A 78 12.17 -4.49 -9.73
N GLY A 79 13.34 -4.63 -10.36
CA GLY A 79 14.05 -3.53 -11.02
C GLY A 79 14.99 -2.76 -10.11
N ASN A 80 15.87 -1.95 -10.73
CA ASN A 80 16.90 -1.20 -10.04
C ASN A 80 16.41 0.17 -9.52
N ALA A 81 15.39 0.73 -10.18
CA ALA A 81 14.84 2.04 -9.85
C ALA A 81 13.33 2.04 -10.11
N PRO A 82 12.55 1.26 -9.33
CA PRO A 82 11.11 1.19 -9.54
C PRO A 82 10.47 2.56 -9.29
N SER A 83 9.56 2.96 -10.19
CA SER A 83 8.74 4.16 -10.01
C SER A 83 7.40 3.82 -9.39
N ALA A 84 6.77 4.80 -8.78
CA ALA A 84 5.43 4.69 -8.22
C ALA A 84 4.57 5.86 -8.66
N GLU A 85 3.33 5.56 -9.05
CA GLU A 85 2.32 6.59 -9.34
C GLU A 85 1.12 6.38 -8.42
N PHE A 86 0.74 7.46 -7.75
CA PHE A 86 -0.50 7.47 -6.98
C PHE A 86 -1.69 7.76 -7.89
N THR A 87 -2.86 7.20 -7.55
CA THR A 87 -4.10 7.57 -8.23
C THR A 87 -4.42 9.05 -7.97
N ALA A 88 -5.24 9.65 -8.84
CA ALA A 88 -5.69 11.03 -8.65
C ALA A 88 -6.35 11.24 -7.28
N GLU A 89 -7.15 10.28 -6.82
CA GLU A 89 -7.76 10.33 -5.48
C GLU A 89 -6.72 10.33 -4.36
N SER A 90 -5.71 9.47 -4.47
CA SER A 90 -4.62 9.40 -3.48
C SER A 90 -3.82 10.70 -3.45
N MET A 91 -3.49 11.25 -4.61
CA MET A 91 -2.82 12.55 -4.70
C MET A 91 -3.63 13.65 -4.04
N HIS A 92 -4.92 13.68 -4.28
CA HIS A 92 -5.83 14.67 -3.70
C HIS A 92 -5.89 14.57 -2.17
N ARG A 93 -5.88 13.35 -1.63
CA ARG A 93 -5.79 13.13 -0.17
C ARG A 93 -4.49 13.64 0.42
N LEU A 94 -3.36 13.41 -0.27
CA LEU A 94 -2.06 13.89 0.16
C LEU A 94 -2.00 15.43 0.16
N GLU A 95 -2.58 16.06 -0.85
CA GLU A 95 -2.68 17.52 -0.92
C GLU A 95 -3.51 18.08 0.24
N ARG A 96 -4.68 17.51 0.50
CA ARG A 96 -5.55 17.94 1.60
C ARG A 96 -4.91 17.75 2.97
N ALA A 97 -4.10 16.71 3.12
CA ALA A 97 -3.36 16.45 4.35
C ALA A 97 -2.13 17.34 4.52
N GLY A 98 -1.80 18.17 3.51
CA GLY A 98 -0.61 19.02 3.53
C GLY A 98 0.71 18.28 3.39
N VAL A 99 0.67 17.04 2.91
CA VAL A 99 1.83 16.18 2.71
C VAL A 99 2.41 16.35 1.30
N TRP A 100 1.57 16.72 0.36
CA TRP A 100 1.96 16.93 -1.03
C TRP A 100 1.41 18.27 -1.55
N PRO A 101 2.18 19.07 -2.30
CA PRO A 101 3.61 18.87 -2.55
C PRO A 101 4.42 18.96 -1.25
N PRO A 102 5.57 18.26 -1.17
CA PRO A 102 6.38 18.32 0.04
C PRO A 102 6.74 19.77 0.32
N ARG A 103 6.62 20.19 1.57
CA ARG A 103 7.06 21.52 1.99
C ARG A 103 8.53 21.65 1.64
N ARG A 104 8.89 22.69 0.91
CA ARG A 104 10.30 23.02 0.72
C ARG A 104 10.91 23.16 2.12
N GLY A 105 11.84 22.27 2.44
CA GLY A 105 12.51 22.32 3.74
C GLY A 105 13.13 23.68 3.94
N ARG A 106 12.97 24.23 5.12
CA ARG A 106 13.81 25.37 5.52
C ARG A 106 15.24 24.83 5.61
N ARG A 107 16.05 25.36 4.76
CA ARG A 107 17.50 25.13 4.88
C ARG A 107 18.03 25.82 6.12
#